data_4466d83b09fa046c0fe4edc475070148
#
_entry.id   4466d83b09fa046c0fe4edc475070148
#
_cell.length_a   1.000
_cell.length_b   1.000
_cell.length_c   1.000
_cell.angle_alpha   90.00
_cell.angle_beta   90.00
_cell.angle_gamma   90.00
#
_symmetry.space_group_name_H-M   'P 1'
#
loop_
_entity.id
_entity.type
_entity.pdbx_description
1 polymer ?
#
loop_
_entity_poly.entity_id
_entity_poly.type
_entity_poly.pdbx_seq_one_letter_code
_entity_poly.pdbx_strand_id
1 'polypeptide(L)'
;MGCRLTENLLKTKHNLLLVEVSDRGKANIAERGLSTVPENEALAQAEVVILALPDRILGQAARGVIPALKPHTLVIMLDPAVAHAGELPKRPDISYFVSHPCHPNVFDHFQTEAERDDFFGGIHAGQSIVCALMQGPEEHYVRGESLAREFYAPVKRSHRVTVEQMAILEPTMAETCGIALVSALREALEEAVRRGVPRAAAEDFMYGHIKVELGIAFGRVPFPFSDGAKLIANYGKQRLFQKDWLKLFEPDSVKEQVTMIVRGQTSARMEADGEPCDARIKAEAKTGANEAALPVV
;
A
#
# COMPACT_ATOMS: atom_id res chain seq x y z
N MET A 1 8.40 0.89 -4.00
CA MET A 1 8.05 2.29 -3.67
C MET A 1 9.26 3.22 -3.82
N GLY A 2 10.39 2.97 -3.21
CA GLY A 2 11.57 3.85 -3.23
C GLY A 2 11.96 4.42 -4.61
N CYS A 3 12.02 3.59 -5.66
CA CYS A 3 12.34 4.07 -7.01
C CYS A 3 11.36 5.14 -7.54
N ARG A 4 10.03 4.96 -7.32
CA ARG A 4 9.02 5.94 -7.75
C ARG A 4 9.16 7.28 -7.04
N LEU A 5 9.39 7.25 -5.73
CA LEU A 5 9.64 8.48 -4.96
C LEU A 5 10.89 9.19 -5.46
N THR A 6 11.99 8.45 -5.69
CA THR A 6 13.24 9.00 -6.23
C THR A 6 13.00 9.66 -7.58
N GLU A 7 12.33 8.99 -8.51
CA GLU A 7 12.04 9.54 -9.85
C GLU A 7 11.20 10.82 -9.80
N ASN A 8 10.26 10.93 -8.86
CA ASN A 8 9.49 12.15 -8.69
C ASN A 8 10.31 13.26 -8.01
N LEU A 9 11.08 12.94 -6.99
CA LEU A 9 11.93 13.92 -6.30
C LEU A 9 13.06 14.46 -7.19
N LEU A 10 13.57 13.69 -8.14
CA LEU A 10 14.54 14.15 -9.14
C LEU A 10 14.01 15.27 -10.05
N LYS A 11 12.69 15.40 -10.17
CA LYS A 11 12.04 16.49 -10.92
C LYS A 11 11.96 17.80 -10.12
N THR A 12 12.33 17.76 -8.84
CA THR A 12 12.31 18.89 -7.90
C THR A 12 13.69 19.55 -7.77
N LYS A 13 13.79 20.55 -6.90
CA LYS A 13 15.05 21.23 -6.59
C LYS A 13 15.74 20.69 -5.34
N HIS A 14 15.23 19.60 -4.76
CA HIS A 14 15.81 19.02 -3.55
C HIS A 14 17.16 18.37 -3.85
N ASN A 15 18.09 18.49 -2.91
CA ASN A 15 19.32 17.71 -2.91
C ASN A 15 19.03 16.32 -2.34
N LEU A 16 19.10 15.27 -3.18
CA LEU A 16 18.79 13.91 -2.81
C LEU A 16 20.05 13.13 -2.46
N LEU A 17 20.07 12.56 -1.28
CA LEU A 17 21.11 11.64 -0.80
C LEU A 17 20.51 10.25 -0.72
N LEU A 18 20.91 9.35 -1.60
CA LEU A 18 20.37 8.00 -1.68
C LEU A 18 21.23 7.04 -0.86
N VAL A 19 20.63 6.40 0.13
CA VAL A 19 21.26 5.37 0.96
C VAL A 19 20.62 4.02 0.67
N GLU A 20 21.41 3.03 0.32
CA GLU A 20 20.96 1.67 0.03
C GLU A 20 22.05 0.68 0.44
N VAL A 21 21.66 -0.41 1.11
CA VAL A 21 22.58 -1.41 1.62
C VAL A 21 22.62 -2.68 0.76
N SER A 22 21.51 -3.03 0.11
CA SER A 22 21.40 -4.24 -0.70
C SER A 22 22.04 -4.06 -2.09
N ASP A 23 22.72 -5.09 -2.59
CA ASP A 23 23.33 -5.05 -3.92
C ASP A 23 22.29 -4.86 -5.02
N ARG A 24 21.10 -5.46 -4.89
CA ARG A 24 19.99 -5.28 -5.81
C ARG A 24 19.48 -3.83 -5.83
N GLY A 25 19.34 -3.21 -4.66
CA GLY A 25 18.91 -1.82 -4.56
C GLY A 25 19.96 -0.87 -5.16
N LYS A 26 21.24 -1.10 -4.90
CA LYS A 26 22.34 -0.34 -5.50
C LYS A 26 22.36 -0.47 -7.02
N ALA A 27 22.14 -1.68 -7.56
CA ALA A 27 22.02 -1.90 -8.99
C ALA A 27 20.86 -1.11 -9.60
N ASN A 28 19.69 -1.16 -8.98
CA ASN A 28 18.50 -0.39 -9.41
C ASN A 28 18.76 1.13 -9.42
N ILE A 29 19.54 1.64 -8.47
CA ILE A 29 19.93 3.05 -8.40
C ILE A 29 20.91 3.38 -9.54
N ALA A 30 21.91 2.51 -9.77
CA ALA A 30 22.92 2.69 -10.82
C ALA A 30 22.31 2.64 -12.23
N GLU A 31 21.33 1.76 -12.48
CA GLU A 31 20.57 1.70 -13.75
C GLU A 31 19.85 3.01 -14.09
N ARG A 32 19.56 3.83 -13.10
CA ARG A 32 18.98 5.18 -13.26
C ARG A 32 20.01 6.30 -13.40
N GLY A 33 21.28 5.94 -13.54
CA GLY A 33 22.38 6.92 -13.60
C GLY A 33 22.65 7.64 -12.28
N LEU A 34 22.20 7.07 -11.15
CA LEU A 34 22.36 7.62 -9.82
C LEU A 34 23.40 6.83 -9.02
N SER A 35 23.86 7.40 -7.92
CA SER A 35 24.79 6.76 -7.00
C SER A 35 24.30 6.86 -5.56
N THR A 36 24.71 5.91 -4.74
CA THR A 36 24.50 5.95 -3.30
C THR A 36 25.59 6.73 -2.60
N VAL A 37 25.26 7.28 -1.44
CA VAL A 37 26.22 7.89 -0.51
C VAL A 37 26.30 7.06 0.77
N PRO A 38 27.40 7.12 1.52
CA PRO A 38 27.50 6.50 2.85
C PRO A 38 26.41 7.01 3.78
N GLU A 39 25.82 6.12 4.58
CA GLU A 39 24.73 6.46 5.50
C GLU A 39 25.10 7.59 6.45
N ASN A 40 26.28 7.52 7.07
CA ASN A 40 26.75 8.53 8.00
C ASN A 40 26.88 9.93 7.36
N GLU A 41 27.29 10.00 6.10
CA GLU A 41 27.39 11.27 5.35
C GLU A 41 26.00 11.83 5.04
N ALA A 42 25.07 10.96 4.64
CA ALA A 42 23.69 11.35 4.38
C ALA A 42 23.02 11.89 5.65
N LEU A 43 23.10 11.15 6.77
CA LEU A 43 22.47 11.53 8.05
C LEU A 43 23.06 12.83 8.62
N ALA A 44 24.36 13.08 8.44
CA ALA A 44 25.00 14.31 8.88
C ALA A 44 24.49 15.57 8.12
N GLN A 45 23.94 15.43 6.94
CA GLN A 45 23.46 16.53 6.10
C GLN A 45 21.95 16.66 6.08
N ALA A 46 21.22 15.53 6.21
CA ALA A 46 19.79 15.47 6.01
C ALA A 46 19.01 16.40 6.97
N GLU A 47 18.07 17.15 6.42
CA GLU A 47 17.01 17.84 7.15
C GLU A 47 15.71 17.03 7.17
N VAL A 48 15.53 16.19 6.15
CA VAL A 48 14.42 15.26 6.03
C VAL A 48 14.98 13.87 5.71
N VAL A 49 14.47 12.86 6.38
CA VAL A 49 14.81 11.45 6.13
C VAL A 49 13.55 10.69 5.78
N ILE A 50 13.50 10.09 4.60
CA ILE A 50 12.38 9.24 4.15
C ILE A 50 12.79 7.78 4.33
N LEU A 51 12.10 7.07 5.20
CA LEU A 51 12.34 5.64 5.44
C LEU A 51 11.49 4.80 4.49
N ALA A 52 12.00 4.57 3.28
CA ALA A 52 11.34 3.78 2.23
C ALA A 52 11.73 2.30 2.33
N LEU A 53 11.42 1.66 3.46
CA LEU A 53 11.81 0.30 3.82
C LEU A 53 10.57 -0.58 4.03
N PRO A 54 10.68 -1.92 3.84
CA PRO A 54 9.64 -2.85 4.23
C PRO A 54 9.36 -2.80 5.74
N ASP A 55 8.09 -2.92 6.14
CA ASP A 55 7.65 -2.73 7.53
C ASP A 55 8.36 -3.65 8.53
N ARG A 56 8.58 -4.91 8.15
CA ARG A 56 9.28 -5.89 9.00
C ARG A 56 10.70 -5.48 9.42
N ILE A 57 11.36 -4.60 8.66
CA ILE A 57 12.72 -4.13 8.95
C ILE A 57 12.76 -2.66 9.35
N LEU A 58 11.68 -1.91 9.10
CA LEU A 58 11.60 -0.47 9.32
C LEU A 58 11.90 -0.12 10.79
N GLY A 59 11.31 -0.83 11.76
CA GLY A 59 11.56 -0.61 13.18
C GLY A 59 13.02 -0.84 13.58
N GLN A 60 13.68 -1.87 13.02
CA GLN A 60 15.11 -2.11 13.26
C GLN A 60 15.98 -1.01 12.62
N ALA A 61 15.70 -0.63 11.39
CA ALA A 61 16.42 0.43 10.69
C ALA A 61 16.24 1.78 11.42
N ALA A 62 15.04 2.10 11.86
CA ALA A 62 14.75 3.30 12.63
C ALA A 62 15.59 3.38 13.91
N ARG A 63 15.77 2.26 14.62
CA ARG A 63 16.64 2.20 15.82
C ARG A 63 18.12 2.46 15.51
N GLY A 64 18.59 2.16 14.29
CA GLY A 64 19.95 2.47 13.86
C GLY A 64 20.10 3.93 13.40
N VAL A 65 19.19 4.38 12.57
CA VAL A 65 19.24 5.69 11.87
C VAL A 65 18.88 6.86 12.81
N ILE A 66 17.78 6.75 13.54
CA ILE A 66 17.20 7.87 14.29
C ILE A 66 18.12 8.46 15.36
N PRO A 67 18.90 7.67 16.13
CA PRO A 67 19.85 8.23 17.11
C PRO A 67 20.92 9.14 16.50
N ALA A 68 21.28 8.94 15.24
CA ALA A 68 22.32 9.72 14.54
C ALA A 68 21.80 11.02 13.89
N LEU A 69 20.49 11.25 13.91
CA LEU A 69 19.87 12.42 13.29
C LEU A 69 20.13 13.70 14.09
N LYS A 70 20.21 14.81 13.37
CA LYS A 70 20.26 16.15 13.96
C LYS A 70 18.95 16.51 14.64
N PRO A 71 18.98 17.38 15.67
CA PRO A 71 17.73 17.99 16.17
C PRO A 71 16.94 18.65 15.03
N HIS A 72 15.62 18.68 15.15
CA HIS A 72 14.68 19.24 14.19
C HIS A 72 14.60 18.50 12.83
N THR A 73 15.25 17.34 12.69
CA THR A 73 15.06 16.50 11.49
C THR A 73 13.62 16.01 11.39
N LEU A 74 13.05 16.08 10.19
CA LEU A 74 11.75 15.50 9.86
C LEU A 74 11.94 14.08 9.33
N VAL A 75 11.43 13.08 10.04
CA VAL A 75 11.43 11.67 9.59
C VAL A 75 10.08 11.33 9.00
N ILE A 76 10.07 10.88 7.76
CA ILE A 76 8.87 10.48 7.02
C ILE A 76 8.86 8.96 6.87
N MET A 77 7.82 8.32 7.38
CA MET A 77 7.46 6.93 7.10
C MET A 77 6.41 6.88 5.99
N LEU A 78 6.41 5.80 5.21
CA LEU A 78 5.50 5.59 4.09
C LEU A 78 4.34 4.63 4.43
N ASP A 79 4.34 4.14 5.69
CA ASP A 79 3.34 3.25 6.24
C ASP A 79 3.13 3.55 7.73
N PRO A 80 1.91 3.38 8.28
CA PRO A 80 1.62 3.66 9.68
C PRO A 80 2.04 2.57 10.67
N ALA A 81 2.36 1.35 10.23
CA ALA A 81 2.46 0.18 11.11
C ALA A 81 3.50 0.38 12.23
N VAL A 82 4.73 0.74 11.90
CA VAL A 82 5.82 0.92 12.90
C VAL A 82 5.53 2.10 13.84
N ALA A 83 4.94 3.18 13.30
CA ALA A 83 4.54 4.35 14.08
C ALA A 83 3.42 3.99 15.08
N HIS A 84 2.37 3.31 14.61
CA HIS A 84 1.24 2.88 15.43
C HIS A 84 1.65 1.82 16.47
N ALA A 85 2.55 0.91 16.13
CA ALA A 85 3.10 -0.09 17.06
C ALA A 85 3.93 0.53 18.21
N GLY A 86 4.30 1.81 18.11
CA GLY A 86 5.13 2.50 19.10
C GLY A 86 6.59 2.04 19.09
N GLU A 87 7.08 1.51 17.96
CA GLU A 87 8.44 0.99 17.83
C GLU A 87 9.49 2.02 17.41
N LEU A 88 9.06 3.27 17.19
CA LEU A 88 9.99 4.36 16.88
C LEU A 88 10.76 4.80 18.11
N PRO A 89 12.07 5.11 17.99
CA PRO A 89 12.87 5.65 19.08
C PRO A 89 12.29 6.95 19.64
N LYS A 90 12.37 7.11 20.97
CA LYS A 90 11.91 8.33 21.65
C LYS A 90 12.95 9.44 21.46
N ARG A 91 12.69 10.37 20.56
CA ARG A 91 13.50 11.54 20.23
C ARG A 91 12.60 12.78 20.14
N PRO A 92 12.33 13.47 21.27
CA PRO A 92 11.40 14.62 21.31
C PRO A 92 11.90 15.83 20.53
N ASP A 93 13.16 15.86 20.15
CA ASP A 93 13.83 16.92 19.39
C ASP A 93 13.76 16.75 17.87
N ILE A 94 13.11 15.68 17.36
CA ILE A 94 12.84 15.47 15.94
C ILE A 94 11.35 15.30 15.69
N SER A 95 10.93 15.29 14.44
CA SER A 95 9.53 15.08 14.07
C SER A 95 9.30 13.77 13.35
N TYR A 96 8.16 13.16 13.62
CA TYR A 96 7.69 11.96 12.93
C TYR A 96 6.44 12.29 12.11
N PHE A 97 6.51 12.01 10.83
CA PHE A 97 5.43 12.18 9.88
C PHE A 97 5.18 10.87 9.13
N VAL A 98 3.94 10.54 8.91
CA VAL A 98 3.52 9.37 8.14
C VAL A 98 2.71 9.81 6.94
N SER A 99 2.99 9.26 5.78
CA SER A 99 2.21 9.49 4.58
C SER A 99 2.04 8.22 3.78
N HIS A 100 0.82 8.00 3.27
CA HIS A 100 0.49 6.82 2.47
C HIS A 100 -0.33 7.21 1.23
N PRO A 101 -0.10 6.59 0.06
CA PRO A 101 -0.91 6.85 -1.13
C PRO A 101 -2.25 6.11 -1.03
N CYS A 102 -3.33 6.77 -1.46
CA CYS A 102 -4.63 6.09 -1.60
C CYS A 102 -4.76 5.30 -2.90
N HIS A 103 -3.74 5.33 -3.76
CA HIS A 103 -3.77 4.82 -5.13
C HIS A 103 -4.84 5.44 -6.03
N PRO A 104 -4.81 5.24 -7.35
CA PRO A 104 -5.84 5.71 -8.26
C PRO A 104 -7.19 5.08 -7.93
N ASN A 105 -8.24 5.89 -7.89
CA ASN A 105 -9.56 5.44 -7.49
C ASN A 105 -10.20 4.59 -8.60
N VAL A 106 -10.78 3.46 -8.24
CA VAL A 106 -11.45 2.53 -9.18
C VAL A 106 -12.59 3.19 -9.99
N PHE A 107 -13.14 4.31 -9.50
CA PHE A 107 -14.16 5.10 -10.19
C PHE A 107 -13.62 6.31 -10.95
N ASP A 108 -12.30 6.47 -11.03
CA ASP A 108 -11.70 7.56 -11.81
C ASP A 108 -11.91 7.36 -13.31
N HIS A 109 -11.98 8.48 -14.02
CA HIS A 109 -11.94 8.51 -15.48
C HIS A 109 -10.50 8.68 -15.93
N PHE A 110 -9.93 7.62 -16.46
CA PHE A 110 -8.60 7.64 -17.06
C PHE A 110 -8.69 8.10 -18.51
N GLN A 111 -7.84 9.04 -18.91
CA GLN A 111 -7.83 9.61 -20.26
C GLN A 111 -6.98 8.77 -21.23
N THR A 112 -5.98 8.06 -20.69
CA THR A 112 -5.04 7.26 -21.46
C THR A 112 -4.92 5.85 -20.90
N GLU A 113 -4.40 4.93 -21.71
CA GLU A 113 -4.08 3.56 -21.27
C GLU A 113 -2.99 3.59 -20.20
N ALA A 114 -1.99 4.47 -20.35
CA ALA A 114 -0.92 4.62 -19.37
C ALA A 114 -1.43 5.03 -17.99
N GLU A 115 -2.44 5.92 -17.92
CA GLU A 115 -3.11 6.25 -16.65
C GLU A 115 -3.88 5.06 -16.08
N ARG A 116 -4.60 4.33 -16.93
CA ARG A 116 -5.38 3.15 -16.51
C ARG A 116 -4.51 2.04 -15.97
N ASP A 117 -3.35 1.84 -16.58
CA ASP A 117 -2.44 0.75 -16.25
C ASP A 117 -1.45 1.11 -15.13
N ASP A 118 -1.44 2.37 -14.69
CA ASP A 118 -0.71 2.81 -13.49
C ASP A 118 -1.52 2.52 -12.21
N PHE A 119 -1.69 1.24 -11.89
CA PHE A 119 -2.47 0.77 -10.73
C PHE A 119 -2.02 1.37 -9.39
N PHE A 120 -0.73 1.63 -9.23
CA PHE A 120 -0.20 2.20 -7.99
C PHE A 120 -0.23 3.73 -7.95
N GLY A 121 -0.41 4.37 -9.10
CA GLY A 121 -0.31 5.82 -9.23
C GLY A 121 1.11 6.38 -9.06
N GLY A 122 1.22 7.67 -9.21
CA GLY A 122 2.50 8.37 -9.01
C GLY A 122 3.45 8.34 -10.21
N ILE A 123 2.99 7.90 -11.38
CA ILE A 123 3.70 7.98 -12.66
C ILE A 123 2.83 8.72 -13.67
N HIS A 124 1.69 8.13 -14.04
CA HIS A 124 0.74 8.67 -15.00
C HIS A 124 -0.60 9.02 -14.33
N ALA A 125 -1.11 8.13 -13.49
CA ALA A 125 -2.37 8.32 -12.81
C ALA A 125 -2.23 9.16 -11.54
N GLY A 126 -3.10 10.17 -11.42
CA GLY A 126 -3.20 10.98 -10.21
C GLY A 126 -3.92 10.23 -9.08
N GLN A 127 -3.41 10.39 -7.86
CA GLN A 127 -3.93 9.76 -6.67
C GLN A 127 -4.17 10.74 -5.53
N SER A 128 -4.94 10.37 -4.53
CA SER A 128 -4.99 11.08 -3.24
C SER A 128 -3.96 10.48 -2.29
N ILE A 129 -3.63 11.22 -1.24
CA ILE A 129 -2.73 10.77 -0.17
C ILE A 129 -3.35 11.02 1.18
N VAL A 130 -2.94 10.27 2.18
CA VAL A 130 -3.21 10.53 3.60
C VAL A 130 -1.91 10.92 4.28
N CYS A 131 -2.00 11.88 5.23
CA CYS A 131 -0.86 12.44 5.93
C CYS A 131 -1.16 12.59 7.43
N ALA A 132 -0.21 12.20 8.28
CA ALA A 132 -0.31 12.32 9.72
C ALA A 132 0.99 12.86 10.32
N LEU A 133 0.90 13.90 11.16
CA LEU A 133 2.00 14.28 12.04
C LEU A 133 1.82 13.56 13.37
N MET A 134 2.71 12.60 13.64
CA MET A 134 2.71 11.86 14.90
C MET A 134 3.30 12.69 16.04
N GLN A 135 4.37 13.44 15.73
CA GLN A 135 5.12 14.22 16.69
C GLN A 135 5.83 15.37 15.96
N GLY A 136 5.87 16.54 16.58
CA GLY A 136 6.57 17.72 16.08
C GLY A 136 5.66 18.96 15.96
N PRO A 137 6.23 20.11 15.56
CA PRO A 137 5.48 21.34 15.38
C PRO A 137 4.67 21.31 14.07
N GLU A 138 3.61 22.11 14.00
CA GLU A 138 2.68 22.18 12.85
C GLU A 138 3.37 22.53 11.54
N GLU A 139 4.42 23.32 11.56
CA GLU A 139 5.24 23.64 10.38
C GLU A 139 5.85 22.37 9.73
N HIS A 140 6.15 21.35 10.53
CA HIS A 140 6.63 20.07 10.01
C HIS A 140 5.51 19.23 9.39
N TYR A 141 4.24 19.44 9.78
CA TYR A 141 3.11 18.88 9.03
C TYR A 141 3.04 19.50 7.63
N VAL A 142 3.09 20.82 7.55
CA VAL A 142 3.02 21.55 6.26
C VAL A 142 4.18 21.14 5.35
N ARG A 143 5.40 21.04 5.90
CA ARG A 143 6.60 20.59 5.15
C ARG A 143 6.46 19.14 4.69
N GLY A 144 6.03 18.25 5.56
CA GLY A 144 5.83 16.82 5.27
C GLY A 144 4.77 16.60 4.20
N GLU A 145 3.64 17.29 4.29
CA GLU A 145 2.58 17.22 3.27
C GLU A 145 3.05 17.76 1.92
N SER A 146 3.78 18.87 1.90
CA SER A 146 4.35 19.43 0.65
C SER A 146 5.27 18.41 -0.03
N LEU A 147 6.18 17.80 0.72
CA LEU A 147 7.07 16.76 0.20
C LEU A 147 6.29 15.52 -0.25
N ALA A 148 5.26 15.12 0.51
CA ALA A 148 4.42 13.98 0.12
C ALA A 148 3.69 14.23 -1.21
N ARG A 149 3.23 15.44 -1.45
CA ARG A 149 2.65 15.84 -2.75
C ARG A 149 3.66 15.76 -3.90
N GLU A 150 4.93 16.04 -3.62
CA GLU A 150 5.99 15.96 -4.63
C GLU A 150 6.36 14.50 -4.92
N PHE A 151 6.67 13.70 -3.91
CA PHE A 151 7.15 12.34 -4.15
C PHE A 151 6.04 11.33 -4.52
N TYR A 152 4.75 11.64 -4.27
CA TYR A 152 3.61 10.86 -4.76
C TYR A 152 2.95 11.45 -6.01
N ALA A 153 3.51 12.51 -6.59
CA ALA A 153 2.92 13.21 -7.73
C ALA A 153 2.62 12.27 -8.92
N PRO A 154 1.48 12.53 -9.63
CA PRO A 154 0.53 13.62 -9.43
C PRO A 154 -0.47 13.36 -8.29
N VAL A 155 -0.63 14.33 -7.38
CA VAL A 155 -1.53 14.23 -6.23
C VAL A 155 -2.79 15.07 -6.41
N LYS A 156 -3.96 14.43 -6.39
CA LYS A 156 -5.27 15.07 -6.51
C LYS A 156 -5.69 15.76 -5.23
N ARG A 157 -5.56 15.08 -4.09
CA ARG A 157 -5.96 15.56 -2.77
C ARG A 157 -5.02 15.00 -1.71
N SER A 158 -4.86 15.74 -0.62
CA SER A 158 -4.23 15.26 0.61
C SER A 158 -5.25 15.33 1.73
N HIS A 159 -5.33 14.28 2.52
CA HIS A 159 -6.20 14.20 3.68
C HIS A 159 -5.36 14.12 4.94
N ARG A 160 -5.60 15.07 5.86
CA ARG A 160 -4.99 15.00 7.18
C ARG A 160 -5.74 13.99 8.04
N VAL A 161 -5.01 13.04 8.61
CA VAL A 161 -5.52 12.01 9.52
C VAL A 161 -4.58 11.87 10.72
N THR A 162 -4.97 11.08 11.72
CA THR A 162 -4.02 10.64 12.77
C THR A 162 -3.37 9.32 12.39
N VAL A 163 -2.31 8.93 13.11
CA VAL A 163 -1.64 7.63 12.89
C VAL A 163 -2.60 6.48 13.17
N GLU A 164 -3.45 6.60 14.19
CA GLU A 164 -4.50 5.62 14.53
C GLU A 164 -5.52 5.48 13.41
N GLN A 165 -5.98 6.62 12.84
CA GLN A 165 -6.89 6.60 11.70
C GLN A 165 -6.22 5.97 10.47
N MET A 166 -4.93 6.25 10.25
CA MET A 166 -4.19 5.65 9.13
C MET A 166 -4.03 4.13 9.32
N ALA A 167 -3.84 3.65 10.55
CA ALA A 167 -3.81 2.22 10.86
C ALA A 167 -5.17 1.53 10.63
N ILE A 168 -6.29 2.25 10.78
CA ILE A 168 -7.60 1.74 10.37
C ILE A 168 -7.71 1.66 8.84
N LEU A 169 -7.19 2.65 8.12
CA LEU A 169 -7.29 2.71 6.65
C LEU A 169 -6.44 1.63 5.98
N GLU A 170 -5.17 1.51 6.35
CA GLU A 170 -4.22 0.63 5.66
C GLU A 170 -4.27 -0.82 6.16
N PRO A 171 -3.82 -1.17 7.36
CA PRO A 171 -3.82 -2.57 7.79
C PRO A 171 -5.22 -3.18 7.87
N THR A 172 -6.22 -2.43 8.36
CA THR A 172 -7.53 -3.01 8.61
C THR A 172 -8.44 -2.94 7.39
N MET A 173 -8.68 -1.74 6.85
CA MET A 173 -9.67 -1.59 5.78
C MET A 173 -9.12 -2.08 4.43
N ALA A 174 -7.91 -1.65 4.04
CA ALA A 174 -7.37 -1.99 2.74
C ALA A 174 -6.80 -3.41 2.70
N GLU A 175 -5.98 -3.81 3.68
CA GLU A 175 -5.34 -5.11 3.65
C GLU A 175 -6.22 -6.21 4.23
N THR A 176 -6.57 -6.14 5.53
CA THR A 176 -7.33 -7.22 6.20
C THR A 176 -8.69 -7.44 5.55
N CYS A 177 -9.44 -6.38 5.25
CA CYS A 177 -10.75 -6.52 4.62
C CYS A 177 -10.66 -6.56 3.09
N GLY A 178 -9.98 -5.58 2.48
CA GLY A 178 -9.94 -5.41 1.03
C GLY A 178 -9.28 -6.59 0.32
N ILE A 179 -8.05 -6.93 0.70
CA ILE A 179 -7.31 -8.05 0.08
C ILE A 179 -8.02 -9.38 0.32
N ALA A 180 -8.52 -9.63 1.55
CA ALA A 180 -9.24 -10.87 1.84
C ALA A 180 -10.48 -11.05 0.96
N LEU A 181 -11.28 -9.98 0.77
CA LEU A 181 -12.47 -10.02 -0.07
C LEU A 181 -12.14 -10.22 -1.55
N VAL A 182 -11.14 -9.53 -2.07
CA VAL A 182 -10.70 -9.68 -3.47
C VAL A 182 -10.10 -11.08 -3.71
N SER A 183 -9.35 -11.61 -2.75
CA SER A 183 -8.82 -12.98 -2.81
C SER A 183 -9.95 -14.01 -2.86
N ALA A 184 -10.99 -13.84 -2.04
CA ALA A 184 -12.16 -14.72 -2.07
C ALA A 184 -12.92 -14.67 -3.41
N LEU A 185 -13.00 -13.50 -4.06
CA LEU A 185 -13.57 -13.39 -5.42
C LEU A 185 -12.74 -14.17 -6.44
N ARG A 186 -11.40 -14.11 -6.36
CA ARG A 186 -10.53 -14.91 -7.22
C ARG A 186 -10.72 -16.41 -6.98
N GLU A 187 -10.76 -16.84 -5.72
CA GLU A 187 -11.01 -18.23 -5.37
C GLU A 187 -12.36 -18.74 -5.90
N ALA A 188 -13.40 -17.90 -5.85
CA ALA A 188 -14.71 -18.21 -6.41
C ALA A 188 -14.66 -18.38 -7.94
N LEU A 189 -13.89 -17.56 -8.64
CA LEU A 189 -13.65 -17.69 -10.08
C LEU A 189 -12.97 -19.03 -10.39
N GLU A 190 -11.89 -19.37 -9.68
CA GLU A 190 -11.16 -20.63 -9.88
C GLU A 190 -12.04 -21.85 -9.57
N GLU A 191 -12.87 -21.77 -8.55
CA GLU A 191 -13.82 -22.84 -8.24
C GLU A 191 -14.87 -23.02 -9.34
N ALA A 192 -15.38 -21.94 -9.94
CA ALA A 192 -16.29 -22.02 -11.07
C ALA A 192 -15.64 -22.72 -12.28
N VAL A 193 -14.39 -22.38 -12.59
CA VAL A 193 -13.60 -23.06 -13.64
C VAL A 193 -13.40 -24.54 -13.32
N ARG A 194 -13.06 -24.87 -12.09
CA ARG A 194 -12.91 -26.27 -11.62
C ARG A 194 -14.22 -27.06 -11.77
N ARG A 195 -15.37 -26.39 -11.69
CA ARG A 195 -16.69 -26.98 -11.91
C ARG A 195 -17.12 -27.07 -13.38
N GLY A 196 -16.24 -26.71 -14.30
CA GLY A 196 -16.45 -26.86 -15.74
C GLY A 196 -16.93 -25.61 -16.46
N VAL A 197 -16.98 -24.45 -15.79
CA VAL A 197 -17.22 -23.17 -16.50
C VAL A 197 -15.97 -22.85 -17.33
N PRO A 198 -16.13 -22.53 -18.64
CA PRO A 198 -14.98 -22.08 -19.45
C PRO A 198 -14.31 -20.84 -18.81
N ARG A 199 -12.97 -20.84 -18.73
CA ARG A 199 -12.19 -19.78 -18.06
C ARG A 199 -12.55 -18.39 -18.58
N ALA A 200 -12.55 -18.17 -19.90
CA ALA A 200 -12.89 -16.87 -20.49
C ALA A 200 -14.29 -16.39 -20.08
N ALA A 201 -15.27 -17.30 -20.02
CA ALA A 201 -16.62 -16.93 -19.59
C ALA A 201 -16.66 -16.58 -18.08
N ALA A 202 -15.89 -17.27 -17.24
CA ALA A 202 -15.81 -16.98 -15.81
C ALA A 202 -15.15 -15.62 -15.56
N GLU A 203 -14.08 -15.30 -16.30
CA GLU A 203 -13.34 -14.02 -16.20
C GLU A 203 -14.21 -12.86 -16.66
N ASP A 204 -14.80 -12.92 -17.87
CA ASP A 204 -15.67 -11.87 -18.39
C ASP A 204 -16.85 -11.62 -17.46
N PHE A 205 -17.45 -12.68 -16.94
CA PHE A 205 -18.60 -12.59 -16.03
C PHE A 205 -18.21 -11.96 -14.70
N MET A 206 -17.11 -12.41 -14.08
CA MET A 206 -16.64 -11.90 -12.78
C MET A 206 -16.24 -10.43 -12.90
N TYR A 207 -15.40 -10.06 -13.87
CA TYR A 207 -14.90 -8.69 -13.98
C TYR A 207 -16.01 -7.69 -14.33
N GLY A 208 -16.95 -8.09 -15.19
CA GLY A 208 -18.13 -7.28 -15.49
C GLY A 208 -19.04 -7.08 -14.29
N HIS A 209 -19.28 -8.15 -13.51
CA HIS A 209 -20.15 -8.08 -12.33
C HIS A 209 -19.52 -7.30 -11.19
N ILE A 210 -18.22 -7.47 -10.90
CA ILE A 210 -17.51 -6.66 -9.90
C ILE A 210 -17.68 -5.16 -10.18
N LYS A 211 -17.54 -4.73 -11.44
CA LYS A 211 -17.74 -3.33 -11.82
C LYS A 211 -19.16 -2.84 -11.53
N VAL A 212 -20.16 -3.62 -11.87
CA VAL A 212 -21.58 -3.29 -11.63
C VAL A 212 -21.89 -3.28 -10.15
N GLU A 213 -21.43 -4.28 -9.42
CA GLU A 213 -21.63 -4.45 -7.98
C GLU A 213 -21.00 -3.30 -7.19
N LEU A 214 -19.76 -2.92 -7.51
CA LEU A 214 -19.12 -1.74 -6.95
C LEU A 214 -19.92 -0.47 -7.26
N GLY A 215 -20.39 -0.31 -8.52
CA GLY A 215 -21.20 0.83 -8.91
C GLY A 215 -22.48 0.96 -8.10
N ILE A 216 -23.18 -0.16 -7.85
CA ILE A 216 -24.42 -0.19 -7.05
C ILE A 216 -24.12 0.01 -5.55
N ALA A 217 -23.18 -0.77 -5.01
CA ALA A 217 -22.88 -0.77 -3.57
C ALA A 217 -22.39 0.60 -3.07
N PHE A 218 -21.62 1.32 -3.90
CA PHE A 218 -21.08 2.65 -3.57
C PHE A 218 -21.86 3.83 -4.15
N GLY A 219 -23.10 3.58 -4.63
CA GLY A 219 -24.01 4.64 -5.12
C GLY A 219 -23.50 5.39 -6.35
N ARG A 220 -22.75 4.73 -7.23
CA ARG A 220 -22.26 5.32 -8.49
C ARG A 220 -23.22 5.16 -9.64
N VAL A 221 -24.24 4.32 -9.48
CA VAL A 221 -25.34 4.14 -10.41
C VAL A 221 -26.67 4.32 -9.67
N PRO A 222 -27.73 4.81 -10.32
CA PRO A 222 -29.00 5.14 -9.66
C PRO A 222 -29.92 3.93 -9.44
N PHE A 223 -29.42 2.71 -9.64
CA PHE A 223 -30.22 1.49 -9.55
C PHE A 223 -29.81 0.66 -8.33
N PRO A 224 -30.77 0.09 -7.58
CA PRO A 224 -30.47 -0.87 -6.52
C PRO A 224 -30.18 -2.26 -7.08
N PHE A 225 -29.61 -3.13 -6.24
CA PHE A 225 -29.60 -4.56 -6.52
C PHE A 225 -31.03 -5.10 -6.67
N SER A 226 -31.24 -6.06 -7.56
CA SER A 226 -32.50 -6.76 -7.68
C SER A 226 -32.86 -7.51 -6.40
N ASP A 227 -34.13 -7.82 -6.18
CA ASP A 227 -34.57 -8.52 -4.96
C ASP A 227 -33.97 -9.92 -4.86
N GLY A 228 -33.84 -10.63 -5.99
CA GLY A 228 -33.16 -11.91 -6.03
C GLY A 228 -31.66 -11.78 -5.64
N ALA A 229 -30.97 -10.78 -6.17
CA ALA A 229 -29.56 -10.52 -5.82
C ALA A 229 -29.40 -10.21 -4.31
N LYS A 230 -30.28 -9.37 -3.75
CA LYS A 230 -30.28 -9.08 -2.29
C LYS A 230 -30.48 -10.35 -1.44
N LEU A 231 -31.41 -11.22 -1.85
CA LEU A 231 -31.69 -12.48 -1.16
C LEU A 231 -30.44 -13.37 -1.12
N ILE A 232 -29.81 -13.58 -2.28
CA ILE A 232 -28.61 -14.44 -2.38
C ILE A 232 -27.40 -13.79 -1.71
N ALA A 233 -27.24 -12.48 -1.79
CA ALA A 233 -26.18 -11.78 -1.06
C ALA A 233 -26.31 -11.94 0.46
N ASN A 234 -27.52 -11.88 1.01
CA ASN A 234 -27.76 -12.14 2.43
C ASN A 234 -27.45 -13.59 2.81
N TYR A 235 -27.81 -14.55 1.98
CA TYR A 235 -27.43 -15.95 2.16
C TYR A 235 -25.90 -16.11 2.17
N GLY A 236 -25.19 -15.45 1.23
CA GLY A 236 -23.74 -15.46 1.13
C GLY A 236 -23.07 -14.85 2.37
N LYS A 237 -23.51 -13.68 2.81
CA LYS A 237 -22.96 -13.00 4.00
C LYS A 237 -22.97 -13.90 5.25
N GLN A 238 -24.04 -14.64 5.47
CA GLN A 238 -24.16 -15.53 6.64
C GLN A 238 -23.20 -16.73 6.61
N ARG A 239 -22.61 -17.06 5.46
CA ARG A 239 -21.72 -18.21 5.25
C ARG A 239 -20.28 -17.82 5.08
N LEU A 240 -20.03 -16.67 4.45
CA LEU A 240 -18.68 -16.19 4.17
C LEU A 240 -18.10 -15.36 5.32
N PHE A 241 -18.94 -14.69 6.12
CA PHE A 241 -18.48 -13.81 7.17
C PHE A 241 -18.84 -14.33 8.57
N GLN A 242 -17.96 -14.10 9.53
CA GLN A 242 -18.31 -14.22 10.93
C GLN A 242 -19.31 -13.10 11.29
N LYS A 243 -20.22 -13.36 12.23
CA LYS A 243 -21.28 -12.41 12.59
C LYS A 243 -20.75 -11.07 13.10
N ASP A 244 -19.58 -11.09 13.71
CA ASP A 244 -18.92 -9.96 14.37
C ASP A 244 -17.64 -9.51 13.64
N TRP A 245 -17.50 -9.79 12.35
CA TRP A 245 -16.32 -9.45 11.57
C TRP A 245 -15.91 -7.98 11.64
N LEU A 246 -16.85 -7.06 11.89
CA LEU A 246 -16.55 -5.63 12.08
C LEU A 246 -15.74 -5.33 13.35
N LYS A 247 -15.60 -6.30 14.28
CA LYS A 247 -14.65 -6.19 15.39
C LYS A 247 -13.19 -6.06 14.95
N LEU A 248 -12.88 -6.39 13.69
CA LEU A 248 -11.57 -6.13 13.10
C LEU A 248 -11.17 -4.65 13.19
N PHE A 249 -12.15 -3.74 13.30
CA PHE A 249 -11.93 -2.30 13.43
C PHE A 249 -11.83 -1.80 14.89
N GLU A 250 -12.01 -2.66 15.87
CA GLU A 250 -11.82 -2.30 17.28
C GLU A 250 -10.32 -2.06 17.58
N PRO A 251 -9.97 -1.11 18.46
CA PRO A 251 -8.58 -0.70 18.70
C PRO A 251 -7.61 -1.86 18.99
N ASP A 252 -8.04 -2.83 19.79
CA ASP A 252 -7.21 -3.98 20.14
C ASP A 252 -6.94 -4.87 18.92
N SER A 253 -7.94 -5.08 18.07
CA SER A 253 -7.78 -5.84 16.84
C SER A 253 -6.89 -5.12 15.81
N VAL A 254 -7.05 -3.79 15.65
CA VAL A 254 -6.16 -2.98 14.81
C VAL A 254 -4.71 -3.09 15.30
N LYS A 255 -4.50 -3.01 16.62
CA LYS A 255 -3.18 -3.17 17.22
C LYS A 255 -2.58 -4.56 16.98
N GLU A 256 -3.40 -5.61 17.04
CA GLU A 256 -2.97 -6.97 16.72
C GLU A 256 -2.51 -7.07 15.26
N GLN A 257 -3.30 -6.60 14.31
CA GLN A 257 -2.99 -6.60 12.87
C GLN A 257 -1.68 -5.86 12.59
N VAL A 258 -1.52 -4.65 13.12
CA VAL A 258 -0.28 -3.87 13.03
C VAL A 258 0.91 -4.64 13.60
N THR A 259 0.73 -5.30 14.75
CA THR A 259 1.79 -6.10 15.38
C THR A 259 2.21 -7.27 14.51
N MET A 260 1.26 -7.93 13.84
CA MET A 260 1.56 -9.01 12.89
C MET A 260 2.42 -8.50 11.73
N ILE A 261 2.10 -7.35 11.15
CA ILE A 261 2.87 -6.72 10.05
C ILE A 261 4.30 -6.43 10.50
N VAL A 262 4.46 -5.71 11.60
CA VAL A 262 5.78 -5.27 12.11
C VAL A 262 6.67 -6.46 12.49
N ARG A 263 6.08 -7.54 13.04
CA ARG A 263 6.81 -8.75 13.41
C ARG A 263 6.99 -9.75 12.28
N GLY A 264 6.32 -9.53 11.14
CA GLY A 264 6.31 -10.47 10.02
C GLY A 264 5.74 -11.85 10.42
N GLN A 265 4.76 -11.86 11.34
CA GLN A 265 4.15 -13.10 11.84
C GLN A 265 2.98 -13.50 10.93
N THR A 266 3.01 -14.73 10.46
CA THR A 266 1.83 -15.39 9.88
C THR A 266 0.96 -15.95 11.01
N SER A 267 -0.36 -15.90 10.86
CA SER A 267 -1.25 -16.58 11.82
C SER A 267 -1.18 -18.10 11.62
N ALA A 268 -1.33 -18.86 12.70
CA ALA A 268 -1.42 -20.33 12.62
C ALA A 268 -2.50 -20.83 11.65
N ARG A 269 -3.55 -20.02 11.42
CA ARG A 269 -4.60 -20.32 10.44
C ARG A 269 -4.11 -20.18 9.00
N MET A 270 -3.29 -19.17 8.71
CA MET A 270 -2.69 -19.00 7.38
C MET A 270 -1.68 -20.10 7.05
N GLU A 271 -0.97 -20.63 8.05
CA GLU A 271 -0.08 -21.78 7.90
C GLU A 271 -0.84 -23.06 7.63
N ALA A 272 -2.06 -23.21 8.17
CA ALA A 272 -2.92 -24.38 7.97
C ALA A 272 -3.64 -24.39 6.60
N ASP A 273 -3.93 -23.21 6.04
CA ASP A 273 -4.70 -23.06 4.78
C ASP A 273 -3.83 -23.12 3.51
N GLY A 274 -2.52 -23.31 3.66
CA GLY A 274 -1.57 -23.44 2.54
C GLY A 274 -0.90 -22.14 2.11
N GLU A 275 -0.08 -22.21 1.07
CA GLU A 275 0.77 -21.09 0.63
C GLU A 275 0.00 -19.80 0.35
N PRO A 276 0.54 -18.63 0.77
CA PRO A 276 -0.03 -17.33 0.44
C PRO A 276 -0.27 -17.19 -1.08
N CYS A 277 -1.28 -16.42 -1.45
CA CYS A 277 -1.64 -16.12 -2.84
C CYS A 277 -0.44 -15.72 -3.71
N ASP A 278 0.56 -15.04 -3.13
CA ASP A 278 1.82 -14.64 -3.79
C ASP A 278 2.68 -15.82 -4.30
N ALA A 279 2.64 -16.96 -3.62
CA ALA A 279 3.43 -18.13 -4.07
C ALA A 279 2.79 -18.78 -5.29
N ARG A 280 1.45 -18.80 -5.38
CA ARG A 280 0.72 -19.26 -6.56
C ARG A 280 0.92 -18.35 -7.76
N ILE A 281 0.85 -17.02 -7.57
CA ILE A 281 1.12 -16.04 -8.64
C ILE A 281 2.54 -16.21 -9.20
N LYS A 282 3.54 -16.44 -8.34
CA LYS A 282 4.93 -16.69 -8.77
C LYS A 282 5.11 -18.04 -9.48
N ALA A 283 4.35 -19.05 -9.11
CA ALA A 283 4.37 -20.37 -9.77
C ALA A 283 3.71 -20.28 -11.15
N GLU A 284 2.56 -19.64 -11.28
CA GLU A 284 1.85 -19.44 -12.55
C GLU A 284 2.62 -18.52 -13.50
N ALA A 285 3.27 -17.46 -13.01
CA ALA A 285 4.17 -16.62 -13.82
C ALA A 285 5.41 -17.39 -14.34
N LYS A 286 5.88 -18.42 -13.63
CA LYS A 286 6.97 -19.28 -14.11
C LYS A 286 6.50 -20.31 -15.13
N THR A 287 5.26 -20.76 -15.06
CA THR A 287 4.69 -21.72 -16.02
C THR A 287 4.15 -21.05 -17.29
N GLY A 288 3.66 -19.81 -17.19
CA GLY A 288 3.23 -19.00 -18.34
C GLY A 288 4.35 -18.35 -19.15
N ALA A 289 5.58 -18.34 -18.65
CA ALA A 289 6.73 -17.74 -19.34
C ALA A 289 7.28 -18.56 -20.52
N ASN A 290 6.63 -19.67 -20.90
CA ASN A 290 7.03 -20.49 -22.05
C ASN A 290 6.15 -20.28 -23.29
N GLU A 291 5.20 -19.35 -23.29
CA GLU A 291 4.47 -18.98 -24.51
C GLU A 291 4.51 -17.47 -24.72
N ALA A 292 5.28 -17.08 -25.77
CA ALA A 292 5.28 -15.78 -26.45
C ALA A 292 5.85 -14.58 -25.68
N ALA A 293 7.16 -14.40 -25.78
CA ALA A 293 7.78 -13.09 -25.67
C ALA A 293 7.29 -12.18 -26.81
N LEU A 294 6.41 -11.21 -26.50
CA LEU A 294 6.19 -10.06 -27.36
C LEU A 294 7.23 -9.00 -27.01
N PRO A 295 7.89 -8.37 -28.01
CA PRO A 295 8.88 -7.35 -27.74
C PRO A 295 8.21 -6.08 -27.22
N VAL A 296 8.68 -5.61 -26.07
CA VAL A 296 8.35 -4.27 -25.57
C VAL A 296 9.31 -3.30 -26.28
N VAL A 297 8.75 -2.40 -27.07
CA VAL A 297 9.43 -1.21 -27.57
C VAL A 297 9.36 -0.11 -26.50
#